data_4c839d4b81a04ba1af73487d49bf5e58
#
_entry.id   4c839d4b81a04ba1af73487d49bf5e58
#
_cell.length_a   1.000
_cell.length_b   1.000
_cell.length_c   1.000
_cell.angle_alpha   90.00
_cell.angle_beta   90.00
_cell.angle_gamma   90.00
#
_symmetry.space_group_name_H-M   'P 1'
#
loop_
_entity.id
_entity.type
_entity.pdbx_description
1 polymer ?
#
loop_
_entity_poly.entity_id
_entity_poly.type
_entity_poly.pdbx_seq_one_letter_code
_entity_poly.pdbx_strand_id
1 'polypeptide(L)'
;MQISVLDNHLKKVTFINNKIEKMLHYKNDQWHSYLSTGASTFDFTIGKWSNGKIHEDAFLIDDSCHFAIKKHGKNYIYKIVNYDENDFEINVQCNSLDAELLRETVGTFTSTTAQSIEWYLQQMGVLTFTFVKVGINELSEKKLTLTFDNQEPKHDRLISLVNKFDGEFELETIVKSDGTFDSYVLNLYHKNDDTHQGIGRERADIILYYGKNIQGVSVNSNKDSLYNAFYASGQDDNNNVIDITDLEFSSKNADGIEEFYTRKGSPLIYAPISANRYPNTSRINPQDIWTRFDNPSTEYKDANSLLGYMKRWIKEHAYPVYTYTVSMMSNIFKQKYDFTVGDTVTIHDRNFKDVLILKARVIELIESEDNPANNQVIFSNYKKIQNDFTAGVISQIKTELNNQQSYTISVVTSNGTFFKNQRGSTTATASLRKGTSDVRASYAWKKGNTIVNGSDSLTVNGSDVLDTSVYTVIAYVNGQEVARTQVVFTNTNDGISVVNTVRYYLLTNESTGITTDTIGWTTVQQVLTGEYTYLWIYDKTTYSNGSVVNSTPIIIAQKTIDKE
;
A
#
# COMPACT_ATOMS: atom_id res chain seq x y z
N MET A 1 -5.40 -18.40 -5.42
CA MET A 1 -4.44 -18.00 -6.49
C MET A 1 -3.36 -19.06 -6.60
N GLN A 2 -2.75 -19.23 -7.76
CA GLN A 2 -1.52 -20.03 -7.93
C GLN A 2 -0.34 -19.09 -8.03
N ILE A 3 0.73 -19.39 -7.29
CA ILE A 3 2.00 -18.67 -7.34
C ILE A 3 3.02 -19.60 -7.99
N SER A 4 3.53 -19.27 -9.16
CA SER A 4 4.62 -20.03 -9.80
C SER A 4 5.95 -19.56 -9.23
N VAL A 5 6.80 -20.49 -8.86
CA VAL A 5 8.18 -20.22 -8.41
C VAL A 5 9.10 -20.35 -9.63
N LEU A 6 9.88 -19.32 -9.88
CA LEU A 6 10.84 -19.24 -10.98
C LEU A 6 12.26 -19.17 -10.39
N ASP A 7 13.21 -19.77 -11.04
CA ASP A 7 14.63 -19.63 -10.71
C ASP A 7 15.20 -18.26 -11.10
N ASN A 8 16.47 -18.03 -10.88
CA ASN A 8 17.19 -16.82 -11.24
C ASN A 8 17.31 -16.56 -12.77
N HIS A 9 16.89 -17.53 -13.61
CA HIS A 9 16.79 -17.42 -15.06
C HIS A 9 15.34 -17.29 -15.52
N LEU A 10 14.41 -17.03 -14.60
CA LEU A 10 12.96 -16.91 -14.83
C LEU A 10 12.32 -18.18 -15.41
N LYS A 11 12.90 -19.35 -15.15
CA LYS A 11 12.31 -20.65 -15.49
C LYS A 11 11.53 -21.19 -14.33
N LYS A 12 10.35 -21.74 -14.59
CA LYS A 12 9.48 -22.31 -13.58
C LYS A 12 10.11 -23.58 -12.99
N VAL A 13 10.27 -23.60 -11.66
CA VAL A 13 10.80 -24.76 -10.91
C VAL A 13 9.72 -25.48 -10.12
N THR A 14 8.76 -24.75 -9.54
CA THR A 14 7.60 -25.31 -8.84
C THR A 14 6.44 -24.30 -8.79
N PHE A 15 5.42 -24.59 -8.01
CA PHE A 15 4.33 -23.64 -7.74
C PHE A 15 3.74 -23.88 -6.34
N ILE A 16 3.09 -22.86 -5.81
CA ILE A 16 2.43 -22.81 -4.51
C ILE A 16 0.95 -22.63 -4.74
N ASN A 17 0.08 -23.42 -4.09
CA ASN A 17 -1.36 -23.34 -4.29
C ASN A 17 -2.15 -23.89 -3.10
N ASN A 18 -2.91 -23.01 -2.43
CA ASN A 18 -3.74 -23.35 -1.26
C ASN A 18 -4.93 -24.26 -1.57
N LYS A 19 -5.27 -24.43 -2.86
CA LYS A 19 -6.44 -25.25 -3.29
C LYS A 19 -6.05 -26.68 -3.67
N ILE A 20 -4.77 -26.97 -3.76
CA ILE A 20 -4.26 -28.30 -4.15
C ILE A 20 -3.62 -28.95 -2.92
N GLU A 21 -4.23 -30.04 -2.48
CA GLU A 21 -3.70 -30.86 -1.39
C GLU A 21 -2.27 -31.35 -1.74
N LYS A 22 -1.40 -31.43 -0.77
CA LYS A 22 0.00 -31.85 -0.91
C LYS A 22 0.93 -30.89 -1.68
N MET A 23 0.49 -29.69 -1.99
CA MET A 23 1.37 -28.62 -2.48
C MET A 23 1.84 -27.74 -1.31
N LEU A 24 2.85 -26.92 -1.57
CA LEU A 24 3.18 -25.82 -0.67
C LEU A 24 1.99 -24.84 -0.60
N HIS A 25 1.72 -24.40 0.61
CA HIS A 25 0.67 -23.43 0.89
C HIS A 25 1.27 -22.10 1.30
N TYR A 26 0.54 -21.02 1.01
CA TYR A 26 0.89 -19.67 1.44
C TYR A 26 -0.18 -19.10 2.36
N LYS A 27 0.21 -18.11 3.16
CA LYS A 27 -0.67 -17.32 4.03
C LYS A 27 -0.19 -15.88 4.05
N ASN A 28 -1.02 -14.98 4.61
CA ASN A 28 -0.70 -13.57 4.80
C ASN A 28 -0.29 -12.89 3.49
N ASP A 29 -0.88 -13.32 2.35
CA ASP A 29 -0.57 -12.71 1.08
C ASP A 29 -1.14 -11.30 1.02
N GLN A 30 -0.34 -10.38 0.49
CA GLN A 30 -0.74 -9.01 0.22
C GLN A 30 -0.18 -8.58 -1.14
N TRP A 31 -1.06 -8.36 -2.07
CA TRP A 31 -0.75 -7.76 -3.36
C TRP A 31 -1.16 -6.29 -3.32
N HIS A 32 -0.23 -5.39 -3.61
CA HIS A 32 -0.47 -3.95 -3.60
C HIS A 32 -0.05 -3.35 -4.94
N SER A 33 -0.98 -2.68 -5.62
CA SER A 33 -0.77 -2.04 -6.92
C SER A 33 -1.03 -0.54 -6.83
N TYR A 34 -0.19 0.25 -7.51
CA TYR A 34 -0.22 1.71 -7.50
C TYR A 34 -0.40 2.26 -8.91
N LEU A 35 -1.33 3.20 -9.07
CA LEU A 35 -1.54 3.92 -10.33
C LEU A 35 -0.37 4.83 -10.66
N SER A 36 0.15 5.54 -9.66
CA SER A 36 1.14 6.60 -9.84
C SER A 36 2.50 6.14 -10.35
N THR A 37 2.90 4.94 -9.99
CA THR A 37 4.22 4.37 -10.33
C THR A 37 4.14 3.27 -11.38
N GLY A 38 2.94 2.77 -11.67
CA GLY A 38 2.75 1.58 -12.51
C GLY A 38 3.33 0.30 -11.90
N ALA A 39 3.89 0.36 -10.69
CA ALA A 39 4.54 -0.76 -10.01
C ALA A 39 3.58 -1.47 -9.05
N SER A 40 3.94 -2.67 -8.63
CA SER A 40 3.22 -3.43 -7.62
C SER A 40 4.18 -4.15 -6.67
N THR A 41 3.69 -4.50 -5.48
CA THR A 41 4.41 -5.36 -4.52
C THR A 41 3.59 -6.60 -4.22
N PHE A 42 4.26 -7.66 -3.81
CA PHE A 42 3.60 -8.89 -3.42
C PHE A 42 4.36 -9.55 -2.26
N ASP A 43 3.74 -9.54 -1.09
CA ASP A 43 4.30 -10.08 0.14
C ASP A 43 3.47 -11.28 0.57
N PHE A 44 4.12 -12.35 1.06
CA PHE A 44 3.43 -13.52 1.57
C PHE A 44 4.35 -14.43 2.38
N THR A 45 3.75 -15.37 3.09
CA THR A 45 4.44 -16.38 3.89
C THR A 45 4.18 -17.76 3.29
N ILE A 46 5.21 -18.56 3.08
CA ILE A 46 5.16 -19.93 2.59
C ILE A 46 5.32 -20.88 3.76
N GLY A 47 4.38 -21.79 3.97
CA GLY A 47 4.52 -22.87 4.93
C GLY A 47 5.41 -23.98 4.37
N LYS A 48 6.49 -24.32 5.09
CA LYS A 48 7.43 -25.38 4.65
C LYS A 48 6.93 -26.80 4.92
N TRP A 49 5.98 -26.97 5.84
CA TRP A 49 5.54 -28.26 6.33
C TRP A 49 4.24 -28.72 5.69
N SER A 50 4.21 -29.96 5.25
CA SER A 50 3.03 -30.64 4.77
C SER A 50 2.99 -32.07 5.33
N ASN A 51 1.88 -32.50 5.93
CA ASN A 51 1.70 -33.86 6.47
C ASN A 51 2.82 -34.28 7.46
N GLY A 52 3.27 -33.38 8.33
CA GLY A 52 4.23 -33.65 9.40
C GLY A 52 5.70 -33.75 8.96
N LYS A 53 6.01 -33.37 7.72
CA LYS A 53 7.37 -33.29 7.20
C LYS A 53 7.57 -32.03 6.35
N ILE A 54 8.81 -31.62 6.18
CA ILE A 54 9.16 -30.54 5.26
C ILE A 54 8.82 -30.99 3.83
N HIS A 55 8.14 -30.14 3.08
CA HIS A 55 7.83 -30.37 1.68
C HIS A 55 9.10 -30.26 0.81
N GLU A 56 9.29 -31.21 -0.12
CA GLU A 56 10.51 -31.24 -0.94
C GLU A 56 10.70 -29.96 -1.76
N ASP A 57 9.61 -29.38 -2.29
CA ASP A 57 9.67 -28.13 -3.05
C ASP A 57 10.05 -26.90 -2.21
N ALA A 58 9.99 -26.97 -0.87
CA ALA A 58 10.46 -25.89 -0.03
C ALA A 58 11.97 -25.64 -0.20
N PHE A 59 12.73 -26.69 -0.51
CA PHE A 59 14.17 -26.62 -0.76
C PHE A 59 14.54 -26.03 -2.14
N LEU A 60 13.53 -25.81 -3.01
CA LEU A 60 13.71 -25.16 -4.30
C LEU A 60 13.54 -23.64 -4.22
N ILE A 61 13.23 -23.10 -3.04
CA ILE A 61 12.92 -21.68 -2.83
C ILE A 61 14.05 -21.05 -2.01
N ASP A 62 14.75 -20.11 -2.61
CA ASP A 62 15.79 -19.31 -1.98
C ASP A 62 15.63 -17.82 -2.35
N ASP A 63 16.53 -16.97 -1.87
CA ASP A 63 16.51 -15.52 -2.06
C ASP A 63 16.75 -15.08 -3.52
N SER A 64 17.19 -15.99 -4.39
CA SER A 64 17.40 -15.73 -5.82
C SER A 64 16.16 -16.00 -6.68
N CYS A 65 15.13 -16.62 -6.09
CA CYS A 65 13.89 -16.97 -6.78
C CYS A 65 13.06 -15.76 -7.15
N HIS A 66 12.16 -15.96 -8.11
CA HIS A 66 11.13 -15.03 -8.51
C HIS A 66 9.75 -15.68 -8.39
N PHE A 67 8.72 -14.87 -8.23
CA PHE A 67 7.35 -15.38 -8.16
C PHE A 67 6.50 -14.80 -9.27
N ALA A 68 5.77 -15.66 -9.98
CA ALA A 68 4.85 -15.24 -11.03
C ALA A 68 3.40 -15.55 -10.64
N ILE A 69 2.53 -14.56 -10.81
CA ILE A 69 1.09 -14.69 -10.57
C ILE A 69 0.32 -14.16 -11.76
N LYS A 70 -0.93 -14.64 -11.87
CA LYS A 70 -1.92 -14.04 -12.79
C LYS A 70 -3.03 -13.43 -11.97
N LYS A 71 -3.25 -12.12 -12.16
CA LYS A 71 -4.28 -11.36 -11.44
C LYS A 71 -4.95 -10.37 -12.38
N HIS A 72 -6.27 -10.19 -12.27
CA HIS A 72 -7.07 -9.31 -13.14
C HIS A 72 -6.81 -9.54 -14.65
N GLY A 73 -6.54 -10.79 -15.05
CA GLY A 73 -6.24 -11.16 -16.43
C GLY A 73 -4.80 -10.90 -16.87
N LYS A 74 -3.99 -10.16 -16.13
CA LYS A 74 -2.59 -9.81 -16.40
C LYS A 74 -1.63 -10.73 -15.68
N ASN A 75 -0.42 -10.88 -16.23
CA ASN A 75 0.67 -11.60 -15.59
C ASN A 75 1.59 -10.61 -14.86
N TYR A 76 2.11 -11.05 -13.72
CA TYR A 76 3.07 -10.30 -12.93
C TYR A 76 4.22 -11.22 -12.53
N ILE A 77 5.44 -10.71 -12.58
CA ILE A 77 6.62 -11.39 -12.07
C ILE A 77 7.23 -10.50 -10.99
N TYR A 78 7.55 -11.12 -9.86
CA TYR A 78 8.07 -10.46 -8.67
C TYR A 78 9.45 -10.97 -8.34
N LYS A 79 10.33 -10.05 -7.98
CA LYS A 79 11.65 -10.32 -7.44
C LYS A 79 11.63 -10.19 -5.93
N ILE A 80 12.25 -11.11 -5.24
CA ILE A 80 12.44 -11.05 -3.80
C ILE A 80 13.36 -9.88 -3.45
N VAL A 81 12.94 -9.03 -2.54
CA VAL A 81 13.73 -7.94 -1.97
C VAL A 81 14.06 -8.16 -0.50
N ASN A 82 13.25 -8.96 0.19
CA ASN A 82 13.55 -9.45 1.53
C ASN A 82 13.11 -10.91 1.64
N TYR A 83 14.00 -11.74 2.18
CA TYR A 83 13.81 -13.17 2.39
C TYR A 83 14.16 -13.49 3.84
N ASP A 84 13.21 -14.04 4.58
CA ASP A 84 13.38 -14.45 5.97
C ASP A 84 12.84 -15.87 6.14
N GLU A 85 13.73 -16.80 6.45
CA GLU A 85 13.43 -18.21 6.56
C GLU A 85 13.70 -18.71 7.97
N ASN A 86 12.80 -19.53 8.48
CA ASN A 86 12.98 -20.30 9.72
C ASN A 86 12.61 -21.78 9.49
N ASP A 87 12.59 -22.57 10.56
CA ASP A 87 12.32 -24.03 10.48
C ASP A 87 10.93 -24.36 9.91
N PHE A 88 9.97 -23.44 9.95
CA PHE A 88 8.57 -23.70 9.66
C PHE A 88 8.09 -22.99 8.41
N GLU A 89 8.63 -21.82 8.11
CA GLU A 89 8.09 -20.94 7.07
C GLU A 89 9.15 -20.03 6.44
N ILE A 90 8.84 -19.57 5.24
CA ILE A 90 9.61 -18.59 4.49
C ILE A 90 8.71 -17.35 4.31
N ASN A 91 9.17 -16.19 4.79
CA ASN A 91 8.51 -14.90 4.57
C ASN A 91 9.22 -14.17 3.44
N VAL A 92 8.48 -13.72 2.46
CA VAL A 92 9.02 -13.00 1.31
C VAL A 92 8.32 -11.67 1.11
N GLN A 93 9.11 -10.65 0.79
CA GLN A 93 8.66 -9.35 0.31
C GLN A 93 9.21 -9.17 -1.08
N CYS A 94 8.33 -8.85 -2.02
CA CYS A 94 8.68 -8.82 -3.41
C CYS A 94 8.21 -7.55 -4.09
N ASN A 95 9.06 -7.00 -4.96
CA ASN A 95 8.68 -5.93 -5.87
C ASN A 95 8.46 -6.52 -7.27
N SER A 96 7.58 -5.88 -8.04
CA SER A 96 7.43 -6.22 -9.46
C SER A 96 8.78 -6.10 -10.19
N LEU A 97 9.01 -6.98 -11.14
CA LEU A 97 10.32 -7.09 -11.81
C LEU A 97 10.69 -5.83 -12.61
N ASP A 98 9.71 -5.06 -13.08
CA ASP A 98 9.89 -3.74 -13.68
C ASP A 98 10.55 -2.72 -12.74
N ALA A 99 10.47 -2.92 -11.42
CA ALA A 99 11.20 -2.13 -10.44
C ALA A 99 12.75 -2.25 -10.56
N GLU A 100 13.28 -3.18 -11.36
CA GLU A 100 14.70 -3.19 -11.73
C GLU A 100 15.11 -1.90 -12.46
N LEU A 101 14.20 -1.24 -13.18
CA LEU A 101 14.42 0.09 -13.74
C LEU A 101 14.82 1.13 -12.68
N LEU A 102 14.45 0.91 -11.40
CA LEU A 102 14.84 1.78 -10.28
C LEU A 102 16.33 1.71 -9.96
N ARG A 103 17.00 0.64 -10.30
CA ARG A 103 18.39 0.40 -9.94
C ARG A 103 19.38 1.00 -10.92
N GLU A 104 18.95 1.22 -12.17
CA GLU A 104 19.78 1.84 -13.17
C GLU A 104 19.52 3.34 -13.24
N THR A 105 20.60 4.10 -13.34
CA THR A 105 20.55 5.56 -13.43
C THR A 105 20.68 6.02 -14.87
N VAL A 106 20.03 7.14 -15.16
CA VAL A 106 20.22 7.90 -16.40
C VAL A 106 20.85 9.25 -16.07
N GLY A 107 21.80 9.66 -16.89
CA GLY A 107 22.50 10.95 -16.73
C GLY A 107 21.67 12.16 -17.14
N THR A 108 22.31 13.31 -17.10
CA THR A 108 21.76 14.56 -17.62
C THR A 108 21.55 14.47 -19.13
N PHE A 109 20.53 15.15 -19.62
CA PHE A 109 20.18 15.10 -21.03
C PHE A 109 19.43 16.35 -21.47
N THR A 110 19.79 16.92 -22.62
CA THR A 110 19.13 18.09 -23.21
C THR A 110 18.78 17.80 -24.67
N SER A 111 17.52 18.00 -25.05
CA SER A 111 17.15 18.02 -26.46
C SER A 111 17.25 19.46 -27.00
N THR A 112 17.78 19.60 -28.21
CA THR A 112 17.89 20.89 -28.90
C THR A 112 16.67 21.24 -29.74
N THR A 113 15.79 20.27 -29.98
CA THR A 113 14.56 20.43 -30.75
C THR A 113 13.44 19.64 -30.13
N ALA A 114 12.19 20.00 -30.46
CA ALA A 114 11.01 19.29 -29.96
C ALA A 114 11.00 17.84 -30.46
N GLN A 115 10.98 16.88 -29.51
CA GLN A 115 11.04 15.45 -29.77
C GLN A 115 9.83 14.71 -29.20
N SER A 116 9.52 13.54 -29.77
CA SER A 116 8.47 12.67 -29.28
C SER A 116 8.87 11.96 -28.00
N ILE A 117 7.90 11.44 -27.25
CA ILE A 117 8.14 10.67 -26.03
C ILE A 117 9.00 9.43 -26.31
N GLU A 118 8.76 8.71 -27.41
CA GLU A 118 9.55 7.54 -27.78
C GLU A 118 11.02 7.87 -28.03
N TRP A 119 11.29 9.01 -28.66
CA TRP A 119 12.66 9.47 -28.86
C TRP A 119 13.38 9.66 -27.52
N TYR A 120 12.72 10.30 -26.53
CA TYR A 120 13.27 10.45 -25.18
C TYR A 120 13.51 9.10 -24.52
N LEU A 121 12.55 8.17 -24.60
CA LEU A 121 12.67 6.83 -24.03
C LEU A 121 13.84 6.04 -24.63
N GLN A 122 14.14 6.22 -25.93
CA GLN A 122 15.33 5.65 -26.56
C GLN A 122 16.61 6.27 -26.02
N GLN A 123 16.70 7.60 -25.99
CA GLN A 123 17.90 8.32 -25.53
C GLN A 123 18.21 8.02 -24.05
N MET A 124 17.22 7.83 -23.24
CA MET A 124 17.35 7.46 -21.82
C MET A 124 17.64 5.98 -21.59
N GLY A 125 17.70 5.18 -22.63
CA GLY A 125 17.96 3.76 -22.53
C GLY A 125 16.83 2.95 -21.87
N VAL A 126 15.59 3.49 -21.82
CA VAL A 126 14.43 2.74 -21.32
C VAL A 126 14.00 1.67 -22.30
N LEU A 127 13.89 1.99 -23.59
CA LEU A 127 13.50 1.02 -24.63
C LEU A 127 14.61 0.01 -24.96
N THR A 128 15.83 0.27 -24.55
CA THR A 128 16.95 -0.67 -24.69
C THR A 128 17.19 -1.49 -23.41
N PHE A 129 16.40 -1.24 -22.38
CA PHE A 129 16.44 -1.98 -21.11
C PHE A 129 15.49 -3.16 -21.21
N THR A 130 16.00 -4.35 -20.94
CA THR A 130 15.25 -5.61 -20.76
C THR A 130 13.99 -5.77 -21.62
N PHE A 131 14.12 -5.78 -22.94
CA PHE A 131 13.00 -6.13 -23.83
C PHE A 131 11.73 -5.27 -23.65
N VAL A 132 11.88 -4.00 -23.24
CA VAL A 132 10.75 -3.06 -23.20
C VAL A 132 10.35 -2.67 -24.62
N LYS A 133 9.08 -2.84 -24.94
CA LYS A 133 8.48 -2.43 -26.22
C LYS A 133 7.37 -1.44 -25.94
N VAL A 134 7.20 -0.43 -26.79
CA VAL A 134 6.05 0.45 -26.74
C VAL A 134 4.84 -0.28 -27.32
N GLY A 135 3.76 -0.34 -26.55
CA GLY A 135 2.46 -0.84 -26.99
C GLY A 135 1.54 0.29 -27.44
N ILE A 136 0.51 0.56 -26.63
CA ILE A 136 -0.37 1.72 -26.85
C ILE A 136 0.44 2.99 -26.62
N ASN A 137 0.34 3.95 -27.54
CA ASN A 137 0.96 5.26 -27.41
C ASN A 137 -0.01 6.36 -27.85
N GLU A 138 -0.81 6.86 -26.90
CA GLU A 138 -1.72 7.98 -27.14
C GLU A 138 -0.98 9.33 -27.16
N LEU A 139 0.30 9.37 -26.74
CA LEU A 139 1.11 10.59 -26.63
C LEU A 139 1.98 10.83 -27.87
N SER A 140 1.84 10.04 -28.93
CA SER A 140 2.72 10.02 -30.12
C SER A 140 2.81 11.36 -30.84
N GLU A 141 1.71 12.12 -30.89
CA GLU A 141 1.62 13.40 -31.61
C GLU A 141 2.28 14.56 -30.87
N LYS A 142 2.47 14.44 -29.56
CA LYS A 142 3.04 15.50 -28.73
C LYS A 142 4.56 15.50 -28.82
N LYS A 143 5.13 16.69 -29.04
CA LYS A 143 6.59 16.89 -29.06
C LYS A 143 6.97 18.00 -28.11
N LEU A 144 8.02 17.79 -27.35
CA LEU A 144 8.54 18.75 -26.36
C LEU A 144 10.05 18.89 -26.51
N THR A 145 10.57 20.07 -26.18
CA THR A 145 12.00 20.32 -25.98
C THR A 145 12.27 20.33 -24.48
N LEU A 146 13.00 19.35 -23.98
CA LEU A 146 13.21 19.16 -22.54
C LEU A 146 14.69 19.08 -22.19
N THR A 147 15.01 19.57 -21.00
CA THR A 147 16.30 19.41 -20.35
C THR A 147 16.11 18.66 -19.04
N PHE A 148 17.01 17.73 -18.76
CA PHE A 148 17.08 16.99 -17.51
C PHE A 148 18.48 17.19 -16.92
N ASP A 149 18.58 18.02 -15.89
CA ASP A 149 19.87 18.46 -15.33
C ASP A 149 20.40 17.53 -14.23
N ASN A 150 19.59 16.60 -13.74
CA ASN A 150 19.95 15.70 -12.66
C ASN A 150 20.19 14.27 -13.16
N GLN A 151 21.04 13.54 -12.45
CA GLN A 151 21.13 12.10 -12.57
C GLN A 151 20.08 11.46 -11.66
N GLU A 152 19.28 10.53 -12.18
CA GLU A 152 18.22 9.88 -11.43
C GLU A 152 17.97 8.45 -11.93
N PRO A 153 17.27 7.58 -11.15
CA PRO A 153 16.86 6.26 -11.62
C PRO A 153 16.02 6.34 -12.91
N LYS A 154 16.16 5.35 -13.78
CA LYS A 154 15.39 5.29 -15.04
C LYS A 154 13.88 5.31 -14.82
N HIS A 155 13.40 4.67 -13.77
CA HIS A 155 11.98 4.66 -13.43
C HIS A 155 11.48 6.07 -13.06
N ASP A 156 12.23 6.80 -12.26
CA ASP A 156 11.88 8.17 -11.87
C ASP A 156 11.88 9.09 -13.09
N ARG A 157 12.86 8.91 -13.97
CA ARG A 157 12.93 9.62 -15.24
C ARG A 157 11.75 9.28 -16.16
N LEU A 158 11.31 8.01 -16.18
CA LEU A 158 10.13 7.59 -16.92
C LEU A 158 8.88 8.29 -16.39
N ILE A 159 8.66 8.30 -15.09
CA ILE A 159 7.55 9.02 -14.44
C ILE A 159 7.60 10.52 -14.82
N SER A 160 8.78 11.14 -14.71
CA SER A 160 9.01 12.53 -15.06
C SER A 160 8.63 12.83 -16.50
N LEU A 161 9.19 12.06 -17.40
CA LEU A 161 8.97 12.23 -18.83
C LEU A 161 7.48 12.11 -19.19
N VAL A 162 6.82 11.03 -18.75
CA VAL A 162 5.40 10.81 -19.03
C VAL A 162 4.55 11.94 -18.44
N ASN A 163 4.88 12.41 -17.24
CA ASN A 163 4.23 13.56 -16.62
C ASN A 163 4.38 14.84 -17.45
N LYS A 164 5.56 15.13 -18.00
CA LYS A 164 5.77 16.31 -18.86
C LYS A 164 4.97 16.22 -20.17
N PHE A 165 4.71 15.01 -20.62
CA PHE A 165 3.85 14.75 -21.77
C PHE A 165 2.35 14.72 -21.44
N ASP A 166 1.95 15.02 -20.19
CA ASP A 166 0.57 14.90 -19.70
C ASP A 166 -0.01 13.51 -19.86
N GLY A 167 0.79 12.52 -19.52
CA GLY A 167 0.45 11.12 -19.69
C GLY A 167 0.42 10.35 -18.39
N GLU A 168 0.01 9.11 -18.55
CA GLU A 168 0.07 8.01 -17.60
C GLU A 168 0.67 6.81 -18.29
N PHE A 169 1.27 5.90 -17.55
CA PHE A 169 1.84 4.70 -18.14
C PHE A 169 1.57 3.46 -17.32
N GLU A 170 1.61 2.35 -17.99
CA GLU A 170 1.50 1.01 -17.44
C GLU A 170 2.56 0.12 -18.08
N LEU A 171 3.24 -0.69 -17.27
CA LEU A 171 4.13 -1.74 -17.74
C LEU A 171 3.44 -3.09 -17.59
N GLU A 172 3.17 -3.72 -18.72
CA GLU A 172 2.55 -5.05 -18.77
C GLU A 172 3.60 -6.13 -18.96
N THR A 173 3.61 -7.14 -18.10
CA THR A 173 4.50 -8.29 -18.20
C THR A 173 3.94 -9.29 -19.18
N ILE A 174 4.66 -9.57 -20.26
CA ILE A 174 4.31 -10.60 -21.24
C ILE A 174 5.09 -11.88 -20.93
N VAL A 175 4.37 -12.98 -20.85
CA VAL A 175 4.95 -14.31 -20.66
C VAL A 175 4.67 -15.18 -21.87
N LYS A 176 5.60 -16.09 -22.19
CA LYS A 176 5.46 -17.11 -23.22
C LYS A 176 4.42 -18.16 -22.84
N SER A 177 4.06 -19.04 -23.78
CA SER A 177 3.12 -20.13 -23.53
C SER A 177 3.55 -21.12 -22.46
N ASP A 178 4.85 -21.22 -22.18
CA ASP A 178 5.44 -22.04 -21.12
C ASP A 178 5.48 -21.33 -19.75
N GLY A 179 5.01 -20.07 -19.69
CA GLY A 179 5.00 -19.26 -18.48
C GLY A 179 6.31 -18.54 -18.18
N THR A 180 7.32 -18.64 -19.06
CA THR A 180 8.57 -17.88 -18.91
C THR A 180 8.40 -16.44 -19.37
N PHE A 181 9.25 -15.55 -18.83
CA PHE A 181 9.26 -14.14 -19.21
C PHE A 181 9.57 -13.96 -20.71
N ASP A 182 8.86 -13.08 -21.39
CA ASP A 182 9.12 -12.68 -22.78
C ASP A 182 9.59 -11.23 -22.87
N SER A 183 8.74 -10.30 -22.48
CA SER A 183 9.00 -8.88 -22.63
C SER A 183 8.10 -8.05 -21.72
N TYR A 184 8.41 -6.74 -21.61
CA TYR A 184 7.50 -5.73 -21.09
C TYR A 184 6.87 -4.95 -22.24
N VAL A 185 5.61 -4.61 -22.10
CA VAL A 185 4.91 -3.67 -22.98
C VAL A 185 4.63 -2.40 -22.18
N LEU A 186 5.26 -1.30 -22.60
CA LEU A 186 5.02 0.03 -22.06
C LEU A 186 3.84 0.65 -22.81
N ASN A 187 2.71 0.77 -22.14
CA ASN A 187 1.54 1.47 -22.64
C ASN A 187 1.53 2.90 -22.09
N LEU A 188 1.31 3.86 -22.97
CA LEU A 188 1.30 5.29 -22.70
C LEU A 188 -0.09 5.84 -23.02
N TYR A 189 -0.73 6.46 -22.05
CA TYR A 189 -2.07 7.00 -22.15
C TYR A 189 -2.06 8.51 -21.90
N HIS A 190 -3.04 9.22 -22.43
CA HIS A 190 -3.32 10.56 -21.93
C HIS A 190 -3.66 10.53 -20.44
N LYS A 191 -3.31 11.57 -19.73
CA LYS A 191 -3.74 11.74 -18.34
C LYS A 191 -5.27 11.77 -18.26
N ASN A 192 -5.84 11.13 -17.22
CA ASN A 192 -7.27 11.22 -16.97
C ASN A 192 -7.70 12.67 -16.76
N ASP A 193 -8.62 13.15 -17.61
CA ASP A 193 -9.26 14.44 -17.53
C ASP A 193 -10.71 14.36 -18.07
N ASP A 194 -11.35 15.48 -18.33
CA ASP A 194 -12.73 15.52 -18.82
C ASP A 194 -12.90 14.93 -20.24
N THR A 195 -11.81 14.75 -20.96
CA THR A 195 -11.77 14.30 -22.37
C THR A 195 -11.06 12.96 -22.58
N HIS A 196 -10.21 12.57 -21.63
CA HIS A 196 -9.41 11.37 -21.72
C HIS A 196 -9.60 10.48 -20.49
N GLN A 197 -9.77 9.19 -20.71
CA GLN A 197 -9.96 8.22 -19.63
C GLN A 197 -8.66 7.93 -18.87
N GLY A 198 -7.51 7.92 -19.55
CA GLY A 198 -6.25 7.43 -18.99
C GLY A 198 -6.28 5.92 -18.74
N ILE A 199 -5.45 5.47 -17.80
CA ILE A 199 -5.45 4.07 -17.36
C ILE A 199 -6.77 3.72 -16.66
N GLY A 200 -7.23 2.48 -16.81
CA GLY A 200 -8.50 2.00 -16.26
C GLY A 200 -9.69 2.38 -17.13
N ARG A 201 -10.88 2.28 -16.56
CA ARG A 201 -12.14 2.55 -17.26
C ARG A 201 -13.18 3.18 -16.34
N GLU A 202 -14.13 3.91 -16.90
CA GLU A 202 -15.29 4.35 -16.15
C GLU A 202 -16.22 3.16 -15.87
N ARG A 203 -16.44 2.90 -14.58
CA ARG A 203 -17.23 1.78 -14.09
C ARG A 203 -18.64 2.28 -13.71
N ALA A 204 -19.41 2.64 -14.73
CA ALA A 204 -20.82 3.03 -14.55
C ALA A 204 -21.69 1.88 -13.98
N ASP A 205 -21.19 0.64 -14.08
CA ASP A 205 -21.79 -0.57 -13.50
C ASP A 205 -21.59 -0.67 -11.98
N ILE A 206 -20.70 0.16 -11.41
CA ILE A 206 -20.36 0.13 -9.98
C ILE A 206 -20.74 1.45 -9.32
N ILE A 207 -21.70 1.35 -8.40
CA ILE A 207 -22.02 2.43 -7.47
C ILE A 207 -21.84 1.90 -6.05
N LEU A 208 -20.96 2.56 -5.30
CA LEU A 208 -20.63 2.19 -3.94
C LEU A 208 -21.51 2.95 -2.95
N TYR A 209 -22.24 2.23 -2.09
CA TYR A 209 -23.11 2.78 -1.07
C TYR A 209 -22.64 2.40 0.33
N TYR A 210 -22.56 3.38 1.23
CA TYR A 210 -22.32 3.12 2.64
C TYR A 210 -23.37 2.19 3.24
N GLY A 211 -22.92 1.22 4.04
CA GLY A 211 -23.78 0.23 4.72
C GLY A 211 -24.33 -0.88 3.81
N LYS A 212 -24.04 -0.85 2.50
CA LYS A 212 -24.44 -1.89 1.56
C LYS A 212 -23.24 -2.66 1.00
N ASN A 213 -22.27 -1.95 0.47
CA ASN A 213 -21.08 -2.54 -0.13
C ASN A 213 -19.77 -1.90 0.36
N ILE A 214 -19.85 -0.86 1.14
CA ILE A 214 -18.70 -0.31 1.87
C ILE A 214 -19.03 -0.19 3.36
N GLN A 215 -18.03 -0.43 4.20
CA GLN A 215 -18.13 -0.31 5.67
C GLN A 215 -17.97 1.13 6.12
N GLY A 216 -17.17 1.91 5.40
CA GLY A 216 -16.94 3.30 5.69
C GLY A 216 -16.15 4.00 4.60
N VAL A 217 -16.26 5.32 4.59
CA VAL A 217 -15.43 6.21 3.78
C VAL A 217 -14.67 7.11 4.74
N SER A 218 -13.36 7.11 4.65
CA SER A 218 -12.51 8.09 5.30
C SER A 218 -12.10 9.14 4.27
N VAL A 219 -12.26 10.41 4.61
CA VAL A 219 -11.86 11.52 3.75
C VAL A 219 -10.73 12.28 4.42
N ASN A 220 -9.58 12.27 3.79
CA ASN A 220 -8.46 13.11 4.17
C ASN A 220 -8.41 14.32 3.23
N SER A 221 -8.32 15.53 3.80
CA SER A 221 -8.14 16.77 3.06
C SER A 221 -6.76 17.34 3.40
N ASN A 222 -5.83 17.26 2.47
CA ASN A 222 -4.49 17.82 2.63
C ASN A 222 -4.41 19.18 1.91
N LYS A 223 -3.89 20.19 2.63
CA LYS A 223 -3.69 21.56 2.16
C LYS A 223 -2.23 21.99 2.12
N ASP A 224 -1.28 21.10 2.44
CA ASP A 224 0.15 21.44 2.57
C ASP A 224 0.74 21.99 1.27
N SER A 225 0.22 21.52 0.12
CA SER A 225 0.62 21.99 -1.21
C SER A 225 -0.43 22.89 -1.88
N LEU A 226 -1.26 23.59 -1.09
CA LEU A 226 -2.28 24.49 -1.63
C LEU A 226 -1.69 25.85 -1.91
N TYR A 227 -1.67 26.22 -3.19
CA TYR A 227 -1.22 27.53 -3.68
C TYR A 227 -2.23 28.06 -4.71
N ASN A 228 -2.53 29.34 -4.66
CA ASN A 228 -3.51 29.96 -5.54
C ASN A 228 -2.94 31.09 -6.42
N ALA A 229 -1.61 31.26 -6.39
CA ALA A 229 -0.85 32.01 -7.35
C ALA A 229 0.47 31.28 -7.62
N PHE A 230 0.90 31.23 -8.89
CA PHE A 230 2.11 30.50 -9.29
C PHE A 230 2.94 31.32 -10.26
N TYR A 231 4.25 31.40 -9.97
CA TYR A 231 5.27 31.94 -10.84
C TYR A 231 6.19 30.82 -11.31
N ALA A 232 6.53 30.84 -12.59
CA ALA A 232 7.59 30.00 -13.12
C ALA A 232 8.37 30.76 -14.21
N SER A 233 9.64 30.42 -14.37
CA SER A 233 10.47 30.89 -15.47
C SER A 233 11.36 29.76 -16.01
N GLY A 234 11.80 29.92 -17.23
CA GLY A 234 12.75 29.05 -17.91
C GLY A 234 13.85 29.87 -18.57
N GLN A 235 14.66 29.24 -19.40
CA GLN A 235 15.70 29.91 -20.19
C GLN A 235 15.63 29.44 -21.65
N ASP A 236 15.76 30.40 -22.57
CA ASP A 236 15.92 30.07 -23.99
C ASP A 236 17.32 29.51 -24.30
N ASP A 237 17.55 29.14 -25.55
CA ASP A 237 18.86 28.60 -26.00
C ASP A 237 20.00 29.61 -25.90
N ASN A 238 19.71 30.90 -25.68
CA ASN A 238 20.67 31.97 -25.47
C ASN A 238 20.86 32.34 -24.00
N ASN A 239 20.33 31.56 -23.08
CA ASN A 239 20.29 31.80 -21.63
C ASN A 239 19.48 33.05 -21.22
N ASN A 240 18.61 33.59 -22.08
CA ASN A 240 17.67 34.64 -21.65
C ASN A 240 16.54 34.02 -20.84
N VAL A 241 16.20 34.71 -19.74
CA VAL A 241 15.06 34.28 -18.92
C VAL A 241 13.75 34.46 -19.72
N ILE A 242 12.95 33.44 -19.76
CA ILE A 242 11.61 33.46 -20.32
C ILE A 242 10.57 33.33 -19.20
N ASP A 243 9.49 34.07 -19.32
CA ASP A 243 8.30 33.96 -18.47
C ASP A 243 7.01 34.13 -19.31
N ILE A 244 5.87 34.28 -18.66
CA ILE A 244 4.57 34.41 -19.33
C ILE A 244 4.03 35.83 -19.36
N THR A 245 4.86 36.85 -19.08
CA THR A 245 4.42 38.27 -18.95
C THR A 245 3.67 38.80 -20.17
N ASP A 246 4.02 38.35 -21.37
CA ASP A 246 3.39 38.78 -22.61
C ASP A 246 2.17 37.96 -23.03
N LEU A 247 1.84 36.93 -22.25
CA LEU A 247 0.73 36.01 -22.57
C LEU A 247 -0.54 36.31 -21.76
N GLU A 248 -1.67 35.93 -22.31
CA GLU A 248 -2.97 36.03 -21.67
C GLU A 248 -3.68 34.66 -21.68
N PHE A 249 -4.35 34.36 -20.58
CA PHE A 249 -5.16 33.16 -20.45
C PHE A 249 -6.30 33.38 -19.46
N SER A 250 -7.46 32.83 -19.74
CA SER A 250 -8.60 32.78 -18.86
C SER A 250 -9.36 31.47 -19.04
N SER A 251 -9.69 30.84 -17.94
CA SER A 251 -10.53 29.64 -17.88
C SER A 251 -11.66 29.87 -16.89
N LYS A 252 -12.87 29.45 -17.25
CA LYS A 252 -14.07 29.57 -16.40
C LYS A 252 -14.53 28.19 -15.95
N ASN A 253 -15.12 28.13 -14.77
CA ASN A 253 -15.79 26.92 -14.26
C ASN A 253 -17.17 26.74 -14.95
N ALA A 254 -17.89 25.67 -14.56
CA ALA A 254 -19.24 25.36 -15.09
C ALA A 254 -20.28 26.48 -14.86
N ASP A 255 -20.09 27.30 -13.83
CA ASP A 255 -20.96 28.44 -13.51
C ASP A 255 -20.59 29.71 -14.27
N GLY A 256 -19.58 29.64 -15.16
CA GLY A 256 -19.12 30.78 -15.96
C GLY A 256 -18.23 31.76 -15.18
N ILE A 257 -17.83 31.43 -13.94
CA ILE A 257 -16.94 32.22 -13.10
C ILE A 257 -15.48 31.93 -13.46
N GLU A 258 -14.64 32.98 -13.55
CA GLU A 258 -13.23 32.84 -13.86
C GLU A 258 -12.52 32.05 -12.76
N GLU A 259 -11.99 30.90 -13.12
CA GLU A 259 -11.36 29.96 -12.19
C GLU A 259 -9.84 30.06 -12.21
N PHE A 260 -9.26 30.21 -13.40
CA PHE A 260 -7.81 30.40 -13.58
C PHE A 260 -7.55 31.48 -14.61
N TYR A 261 -6.56 32.35 -14.34
CA TYR A 261 -6.20 33.37 -15.31
C TYR A 261 -4.74 33.84 -15.18
N THR A 262 -4.22 34.38 -16.28
CA THR A 262 -3.12 35.35 -16.29
C THR A 262 -3.48 36.53 -17.19
N ARG A 263 -2.94 37.72 -16.90
CA ARG A 263 -3.13 38.92 -17.69
C ARG A 263 -1.80 39.40 -18.25
N LYS A 264 -1.85 40.02 -19.42
CA LYS A 264 -0.68 40.65 -20.01
C LYS A 264 -0.05 41.64 -19.02
N GLY A 265 1.26 41.56 -18.85
CA GLY A 265 2.02 42.32 -17.86
C GLY A 265 2.21 41.61 -16.51
N SER A 266 1.67 40.39 -16.34
CA SER A 266 1.86 39.59 -15.15
C SER A 266 2.61 38.28 -15.48
N PRO A 267 3.70 37.96 -14.78
CA PRO A 267 4.39 36.68 -14.95
C PRO A 267 3.72 35.54 -14.13
N LEU A 268 2.58 35.80 -13.50
CA LEU A 268 1.89 34.85 -12.60
C LEU A 268 0.62 34.33 -13.24
N ILE A 269 0.26 33.09 -12.88
CA ILE A 269 -1.07 32.55 -13.05
C ILE A 269 -1.79 32.52 -11.71
N TYR A 270 -3.08 32.78 -11.70
CA TYR A 270 -3.91 32.98 -10.52
C TYR A 270 -5.14 32.07 -10.51
N ALA A 271 -5.58 31.66 -9.30
CA ALA A 271 -6.80 30.90 -9.05
C ALA A 271 -7.72 31.68 -8.07
N PRO A 272 -8.54 32.64 -8.56
CA PRO A 272 -9.31 33.56 -7.71
C PRO A 272 -10.37 32.85 -6.86
N ILE A 273 -11.03 31.81 -7.36
CA ILE A 273 -12.02 31.04 -6.58
C ILE A 273 -11.32 30.38 -5.38
N SER A 274 -10.15 29.80 -5.60
CA SER A 274 -9.36 29.20 -4.53
C SER A 274 -8.88 30.24 -3.52
N ALA A 275 -8.35 31.37 -3.97
CA ALA A 275 -7.87 32.43 -3.08
C ALA A 275 -8.98 32.98 -2.17
N ASN A 276 -10.20 33.15 -2.70
CA ASN A 276 -11.36 33.56 -1.89
C ASN A 276 -11.77 32.50 -0.86
N ARG A 277 -11.65 31.22 -1.20
CA ARG A 277 -12.02 30.10 -0.31
C ARG A 277 -10.94 29.78 0.73
N TYR A 278 -9.68 29.97 0.36
CA TYR A 278 -8.49 29.68 1.17
C TYR A 278 -7.52 30.86 1.15
N PRO A 279 -7.93 32.01 1.73
CA PRO A 279 -7.13 33.23 1.66
C PRO A 279 -5.86 33.09 2.52
N ASN A 280 -4.79 33.73 2.08
CA ASN A 280 -3.64 33.97 2.92
C ASN A 280 -3.97 35.08 3.93
N THR A 281 -4.23 34.68 5.18
CA THR A 281 -4.61 35.63 6.26
C THR A 281 -3.41 36.27 6.95
N SER A 282 -2.19 35.90 6.58
CA SER A 282 -0.97 36.40 7.21
C SER A 282 -0.36 37.62 6.50
N ARG A 283 -1.01 38.12 5.45
CA ARG A 283 -0.55 39.29 4.70
C ARG A 283 -0.91 40.60 5.41
N ILE A 284 0.02 41.56 5.38
CA ILE A 284 -0.20 42.91 5.95
C ILE A 284 -1.33 43.64 5.22
N ASN A 285 -1.41 43.47 3.89
CA ASN A 285 -2.51 44.00 3.09
C ASN A 285 -3.63 42.94 3.04
N PRO A 286 -4.81 43.22 3.66
CA PRO A 286 -5.94 42.31 3.65
C PRO A 286 -6.53 42.01 2.26
N GLN A 287 -6.19 42.80 1.25
CA GLN A 287 -6.59 42.57 -0.15
C GLN A 287 -5.63 41.56 -0.85
N ASP A 288 -4.47 41.32 -0.28
CA ASP A 288 -3.52 40.33 -0.79
C ASP A 288 -3.84 38.95 -0.18
N ILE A 289 -4.80 38.26 -0.77
CA ILE A 289 -5.28 36.95 -0.33
C ILE A 289 -4.52 35.77 -0.95
N TRP A 290 -3.46 36.07 -1.73
CA TRP A 290 -2.77 35.06 -2.53
C TRP A 290 -1.73 34.29 -1.71
N THR A 291 -1.74 32.96 -1.83
CA THR A 291 -0.65 32.08 -1.43
C THR A 291 0.13 31.72 -2.68
N ARG A 292 1.34 32.28 -2.82
CA ARG A 292 2.17 32.17 -4.01
C ARG A 292 3.23 31.08 -3.84
N PHE A 293 3.47 30.35 -4.91
CA PHE A 293 4.63 29.48 -5.08
C PHE A 293 5.48 29.97 -6.26
N ASP A 294 6.81 29.89 -6.13
CA ASP A 294 7.76 30.27 -7.15
C ASP A 294 8.66 29.12 -7.58
N ASN A 295 8.72 28.87 -8.88
CA ASN A 295 9.67 27.97 -9.52
C ASN A 295 10.50 28.74 -10.57
N PRO A 296 11.60 29.40 -10.16
CA PRO A 296 12.37 30.29 -11.04
C PRO A 296 13.27 29.54 -12.03
N SER A 297 13.31 28.22 -12.01
CA SER A 297 14.15 27.42 -12.89
C SER A 297 13.38 26.20 -13.37
N THR A 298 12.91 26.25 -14.60
CA THR A 298 12.24 25.13 -15.28
C THR A 298 12.98 24.76 -16.55
N GLU A 299 12.72 23.58 -17.07
CA GLU A 299 13.29 23.07 -18.31
C GLU A 299 12.60 23.58 -19.58
N TYR A 300 11.59 24.45 -19.48
CA TYR A 300 10.86 25.00 -20.63
C TYR A 300 11.63 26.14 -21.27
N LYS A 301 11.75 26.09 -22.61
CA LYS A 301 12.54 27.01 -23.42
C LYS A 301 11.72 28.03 -24.20
N ASP A 302 10.39 27.96 -24.11
CA ASP A 302 9.47 28.92 -24.72
C ASP A 302 8.29 29.24 -23.82
N ALA A 303 7.76 30.47 -23.94
CA ALA A 303 6.70 30.98 -23.08
C ALA A 303 5.37 30.22 -23.18
N ASN A 304 5.03 29.65 -24.36
CA ASN A 304 3.78 28.93 -24.53
C ASN A 304 3.83 27.56 -23.85
N SER A 305 4.94 26.82 -23.97
CA SER A 305 5.17 25.57 -23.26
C SER A 305 5.21 25.79 -21.76
N LEU A 306 5.86 26.89 -21.32
CA LEU A 306 5.88 27.31 -19.91
C LEU A 306 4.45 27.63 -19.40
N LEU A 307 3.65 28.38 -20.17
CA LEU A 307 2.26 28.65 -19.81
C LEU A 307 1.44 27.34 -19.72
N GLY A 308 1.67 26.39 -20.62
CA GLY A 308 1.08 25.06 -20.56
C GLY A 308 1.39 24.35 -19.24
N TYR A 309 2.65 24.37 -18.81
CA TYR A 309 3.06 23.86 -17.51
C TYR A 309 2.38 24.58 -16.35
N MET A 310 2.39 25.92 -16.36
CA MET A 310 1.79 26.70 -15.29
C MET A 310 0.28 26.47 -15.15
N LYS A 311 -0.43 26.29 -16.26
CA LYS A 311 -1.87 25.93 -16.25
C LYS A 311 -2.12 24.59 -15.59
N ARG A 312 -1.29 23.59 -15.84
CA ARG A 312 -1.41 22.27 -15.21
C ARG A 312 -1.10 22.36 -13.73
N TRP A 313 0.00 23.00 -13.41
CA TRP A 313 0.45 23.14 -12.03
C TRP A 313 -0.60 23.85 -11.15
N ILE A 314 -1.14 24.98 -11.59
CA ILE A 314 -2.15 25.71 -10.79
C ILE A 314 -3.44 24.90 -10.60
N LYS A 315 -3.90 24.16 -11.61
CA LYS A 315 -5.05 23.27 -11.48
C LYS A 315 -4.86 22.19 -10.43
N GLU A 316 -3.64 21.67 -10.32
CA GLU A 316 -3.28 20.64 -9.37
C GLU A 316 -3.12 21.14 -7.93
N HIS A 317 -2.72 22.41 -7.76
CA HIS A 317 -2.37 22.97 -6.46
C HIS A 317 -3.37 24.00 -5.91
N ALA A 318 -4.30 24.46 -6.72
CA ALA A 318 -5.26 25.49 -6.29
C ALA A 318 -6.28 25.00 -5.25
N TYR A 319 -6.49 23.70 -5.14
CA TYR A 319 -7.47 23.14 -4.22
C TYR A 319 -6.86 22.06 -3.33
N PRO A 320 -7.45 21.78 -2.14
CA PRO A 320 -7.01 20.69 -1.29
C PRO A 320 -7.02 19.36 -2.02
N VAL A 321 -6.05 18.51 -1.72
CA VAL A 321 -6.09 17.11 -2.14
C VAL A 321 -7.03 16.35 -1.24
N TYR A 322 -8.06 15.76 -1.84
CA TYR A 322 -8.97 14.85 -1.14
C TYR A 322 -8.60 13.41 -1.45
N THR A 323 -8.25 12.66 -0.43
CA THR A 323 -8.04 11.21 -0.52
C THR A 323 -9.18 10.50 0.17
N TYR A 324 -9.82 9.57 -0.53
CA TYR A 324 -10.92 8.77 -0.02
C TYR A 324 -10.44 7.35 0.16
N THR A 325 -10.37 6.89 1.41
CA THR A 325 -10.11 5.49 1.70
C THR A 325 -11.44 4.80 1.95
N VAL A 326 -11.70 3.77 1.18
CA VAL A 326 -12.96 3.01 1.25
C VAL A 326 -12.66 1.62 1.76
N SER A 327 -13.20 1.29 2.93
CA SER A 327 -13.17 -0.07 3.46
C SER A 327 -14.33 -0.87 2.86
N MET A 328 -14.00 -1.87 2.05
CA MET A 328 -15.00 -2.72 1.40
C MET A 328 -15.46 -3.83 2.34
N MET A 329 -16.71 -4.25 2.20
CA MET A 329 -17.17 -5.47 2.87
C MET A 329 -16.52 -6.70 2.22
N SER A 330 -15.99 -7.62 3.01
CA SER A 330 -15.23 -8.80 2.54
C SER A 330 -15.99 -9.70 1.55
N ASN A 331 -17.34 -9.69 1.58
CA ASN A 331 -18.16 -10.43 0.64
C ASN A 331 -18.24 -9.82 -0.77
N ILE A 332 -17.85 -8.56 -0.94
CA ILE A 332 -17.95 -7.83 -2.21
C ILE A 332 -16.85 -8.23 -3.17
N PHE A 333 -15.63 -8.42 -2.67
CA PHE A 333 -14.54 -8.98 -3.47
C PHE A 333 -14.83 -10.41 -3.96
N LYS A 334 -15.72 -11.15 -3.29
CA LYS A 334 -16.21 -12.47 -3.75
C LYS A 334 -17.29 -12.37 -4.83
N GLN A 335 -17.95 -11.24 -4.97
CA GLN A 335 -19.21 -11.14 -5.74
C GLN A 335 -19.13 -10.41 -7.07
N LYS A 336 -18.02 -10.01 -7.65
CA LYS A 336 -17.98 -9.43 -9.02
C LYS A 336 -17.32 -8.04 -9.21
N TYR A 337 -16.83 -7.37 -8.22
CA TYR A 337 -16.17 -6.10 -8.50
C TYR A 337 -14.68 -6.36 -8.77
N ASP A 338 -14.39 -6.54 -10.05
CA ASP A 338 -13.03 -6.67 -10.56
C ASP A 338 -12.47 -5.24 -10.78
N PHE A 339 -11.98 -4.64 -9.69
CA PHE A 339 -11.34 -3.34 -9.75
C PHE A 339 -9.93 -3.46 -10.31
N THR A 340 -9.56 -2.49 -11.12
CA THR A 340 -8.16 -2.25 -11.49
C THR A 340 -7.77 -0.82 -11.13
N VAL A 341 -6.48 -0.58 -10.90
CA VAL A 341 -5.99 0.80 -10.72
C VAL A 341 -6.34 1.64 -11.95
N GLY A 342 -6.74 2.87 -11.72
CA GLY A 342 -7.24 3.76 -12.76
C GLY A 342 -8.75 3.70 -13.01
N ASP A 343 -9.46 2.67 -12.56
CA ASP A 343 -10.92 2.60 -12.67
C ASP A 343 -11.59 3.77 -11.95
N THR A 344 -12.61 4.37 -12.57
CA THR A 344 -13.41 5.44 -11.97
C THR A 344 -14.78 4.91 -11.61
N VAL A 345 -15.19 5.09 -10.36
CA VAL A 345 -16.47 4.64 -9.80
C VAL A 345 -17.27 5.78 -9.20
N THR A 346 -18.55 5.56 -8.98
CA THR A 346 -19.41 6.49 -8.23
C THR A 346 -19.55 6.03 -6.78
N ILE A 347 -19.30 6.95 -5.84
CA ILE A 347 -19.45 6.70 -4.39
C ILE A 347 -20.61 7.56 -3.87
N HIS A 348 -21.52 6.91 -3.15
CA HIS A 348 -22.63 7.55 -2.44
C HIS A 348 -22.51 7.32 -0.94
N ASP A 349 -22.26 8.36 -0.16
CA ASP A 349 -22.27 8.30 1.30
C ASP A 349 -23.18 9.42 1.87
N ARG A 350 -24.16 9.02 2.68
CA ARG A 350 -25.12 9.92 3.30
C ARG A 350 -24.71 10.40 4.70
N ASN A 351 -23.60 9.91 5.22
CA ASN A 351 -23.13 10.25 6.57
C ASN A 351 -22.31 11.54 6.61
N PHE A 352 -22.02 12.14 5.47
CA PHE A 352 -21.37 13.44 5.41
C PHE A 352 -22.40 14.58 5.46
N LYS A 353 -21.97 15.76 5.93
CA LYS A 353 -22.82 16.97 6.09
C LYS A 353 -23.64 17.27 4.84
N ASP A 354 -23.02 17.15 3.67
CA ASP A 354 -23.68 17.13 2.38
C ASP A 354 -23.58 15.71 1.85
N VAL A 355 -24.67 15.15 1.32
CA VAL A 355 -24.64 13.80 0.74
C VAL A 355 -23.46 13.70 -0.21
N LEU A 356 -22.51 12.85 0.12
CA LEU A 356 -21.31 12.67 -0.68
C LEU A 356 -21.66 11.82 -1.90
N ILE A 357 -21.73 12.46 -3.07
CA ILE A 357 -21.80 11.79 -4.36
C ILE A 357 -20.59 12.25 -5.16
N LEU A 358 -19.68 11.34 -5.44
CA LEU A 358 -18.45 11.69 -6.16
C LEU A 358 -18.06 10.59 -7.14
N LYS A 359 -17.45 11.00 -8.24
CA LYS A 359 -16.65 10.12 -9.07
C LYS A 359 -15.25 10.07 -8.45
N ALA A 360 -14.82 8.89 -8.10
CA ALA A 360 -13.53 8.67 -7.49
C ALA A 360 -12.75 7.64 -8.30
N ARG A 361 -11.46 7.90 -8.51
CA ARG A 361 -10.57 7.03 -9.27
C ARG A 361 -9.78 6.14 -8.34
N VAL A 362 -9.66 4.87 -8.66
CA VAL A 362 -8.82 3.90 -7.94
C VAL A 362 -7.36 4.27 -8.15
N ILE A 363 -6.67 4.67 -7.08
CA ILE A 363 -5.24 5.01 -7.12
C ILE A 363 -4.37 3.89 -6.55
N GLU A 364 -4.92 3.11 -5.63
CA GLU A 364 -4.24 1.96 -5.04
C GLU A 364 -5.22 0.82 -4.81
N LEU A 365 -4.74 -0.40 -4.94
CA LEU A 365 -5.50 -1.61 -4.72
C LEU A 365 -4.67 -2.57 -3.86
N ILE A 366 -5.20 -2.92 -2.69
CA ILE A 366 -4.59 -3.87 -1.77
C ILE A 366 -5.50 -5.10 -1.71
N GLU A 367 -4.96 -6.27 -2.04
CA GLU A 367 -5.72 -7.50 -2.09
C GLU A 367 -4.98 -8.67 -1.44
N SER A 368 -5.73 -9.48 -0.73
CA SER A 368 -5.32 -10.77 -0.20
C SER A 368 -6.31 -11.85 -0.61
N GLU A 369 -5.82 -12.97 -1.08
CA GLU A 369 -6.62 -14.17 -1.37
C GLU A 369 -6.84 -15.01 -0.13
N ASP A 370 -5.85 -15.04 0.77
CA ASP A 370 -5.91 -15.78 2.03
C ASP A 370 -6.85 -15.08 3.02
N ASN A 371 -6.77 -13.76 3.09
CA ASN A 371 -7.62 -12.95 3.97
C ASN A 371 -8.31 -11.80 3.22
N PRO A 372 -9.39 -12.06 2.47
CA PRO A 372 -10.10 -11.02 1.72
C PRO A 372 -10.70 -9.90 2.59
N ALA A 373 -10.75 -10.06 3.91
CA ALA A 373 -11.20 -9.00 4.82
C ALA A 373 -10.21 -7.83 4.87
N ASN A 374 -8.96 -8.06 4.50
CA ASN A 374 -7.91 -7.04 4.44
C ASN A 374 -7.89 -6.28 3.11
N ASN A 375 -8.74 -6.66 2.15
CA ASN A 375 -8.78 -6.00 0.86
C ASN A 375 -9.26 -4.57 0.99
N GLN A 376 -8.52 -3.65 0.34
CA GLN A 376 -8.79 -2.22 0.36
C GLN A 376 -8.69 -1.66 -1.05
N VAL A 377 -9.56 -0.70 -1.34
CA VAL A 377 -9.48 0.12 -2.55
C VAL A 377 -9.33 1.57 -2.10
N ILE A 378 -8.27 2.22 -2.54
CA ILE A 378 -8.01 3.62 -2.22
C ILE A 378 -8.37 4.45 -3.44
N PHE A 379 -9.25 5.41 -3.23
CA PHE A 379 -9.71 6.31 -4.26
C PHE A 379 -9.21 7.73 -4.00
N SER A 380 -8.89 8.44 -5.06
CA SER A 380 -8.57 9.86 -5.00
C SER A 380 -9.05 10.54 -6.26
N ASN A 381 -9.25 11.85 -6.19
CA ASN A 381 -9.20 12.67 -7.38
C ASN A 381 -7.74 12.61 -7.85
N TYR A 382 -7.48 11.87 -8.93
CA TYR A 382 -6.12 11.64 -9.41
C TYR A 382 -5.36 12.96 -9.54
N LYS A 383 -4.24 13.09 -8.83
CA LYS A 383 -3.28 14.17 -9.01
C LYS A 383 -2.00 13.63 -9.62
N LYS A 384 -1.51 14.35 -10.61
CA LYS A 384 -0.21 14.15 -11.20
C LYS A 384 0.86 14.24 -10.12
N ILE A 385 1.69 13.20 -9.99
CA ILE A 385 2.90 13.25 -9.15
C ILE A 385 3.95 14.03 -9.94
N GLN A 386 4.35 15.18 -9.42
CA GLN A 386 5.50 15.90 -9.96
C GLN A 386 6.80 15.38 -9.37
N ASN A 387 7.84 15.41 -10.18
CA ASN A 387 9.12 14.75 -9.92
C ASN A 387 9.95 15.24 -8.75
N ASP A 388 9.70 16.44 -8.24
CA ASP A 388 10.49 16.99 -7.12
C ASP A 388 10.27 16.23 -5.80
N PHE A 389 9.46 15.15 -5.83
CA PHE A 389 9.04 14.40 -4.65
C PHE A 389 9.36 12.90 -4.68
N THR A 390 10.04 12.37 -5.71
CA THR A 390 10.08 10.91 -5.90
C THR A 390 10.77 10.16 -4.77
N ALA A 391 11.91 10.62 -4.28
CA ALA A 391 12.54 9.99 -3.09
C ALA A 391 11.79 10.33 -1.80
N GLY A 392 11.19 11.52 -1.70
CA GLY A 392 10.40 11.99 -0.56
C GLY A 392 9.02 11.33 -0.50
N VAL A 393 8.34 11.14 -1.62
CA VAL A 393 6.98 10.57 -1.68
C VAL A 393 7.01 9.05 -1.49
N ILE A 394 7.95 8.33 -2.08
CA ILE A 394 8.15 6.90 -1.76
C ILE A 394 8.51 6.75 -0.28
N SER A 395 9.32 7.64 0.27
CA SER A 395 9.63 7.70 1.70
C SER A 395 8.42 8.11 2.55
N GLN A 396 7.59 9.04 2.11
CA GLN A 396 6.37 9.46 2.82
C GLN A 396 5.25 8.43 2.69
N ILE A 397 5.04 7.83 1.52
CA ILE A 397 4.11 6.71 1.33
C ILE A 397 4.57 5.51 2.18
N LYS A 398 5.86 5.18 2.19
CA LYS A 398 6.41 4.18 3.12
C LYS A 398 6.23 4.59 4.58
N THR A 399 6.37 5.87 4.91
CA THR A 399 6.22 6.39 6.28
C THR A 399 4.75 6.43 6.69
N GLU A 400 3.82 6.82 5.81
CA GLU A 400 2.37 6.78 6.10
C GLU A 400 1.83 5.36 6.12
N LEU A 401 2.23 4.48 5.20
CA LEU A 401 1.93 3.04 5.28
C LEU A 401 2.49 2.43 6.56
N ASN A 402 3.73 2.77 6.94
CA ASN A 402 4.28 2.36 8.23
C ASN A 402 3.54 2.98 9.42
N ASN A 403 3.00 4.17 9.32
CA ASN A 403 2.23 4.81 10.39
C ASN A 403 0.82 4.22 10.54
N GLN A 404 0.21 3.75 9.46
CA GLN A 404 -1.10 3.07 9.47
C GLN A 404 -1.01 1.57 9.79
N GLN A 405 0.17 0.96 9.70
CA GLN A 405 0.36 -0.44 10.04
C GLN A 405 0.29 -0.66 11.56
N SER A 406 -0.55 -1.59 11.97
CA SER A 406 -0.66 -1.99 13.37
C SER A 406 0.61 -2.70 13.83
N TYR A 407 0.97 -2.50 15.10
CA TYR A 407 2.00 -3.27 15.74
C TYR A 407 1.52 -4.70 15.98
N THR A 408 2.37 -5.68 15.67
CA THR A 408 2.08 -7.10 15.88
C THR A 408 3.22 -7.73 16.67
N ILE A 409 2.87 -8.48 17.72
CA ILE A 409 3.85 -9.29 18.46
C ILE A 409 3.77 -10.72 17.93
N SER A 410 4.93 -11.25 17.53
CA SER A 410 5.12 -12.67 17.31
C SER A 410 5.81 -13.29 18.51
N VAL A 411 5.39 -14.48 18.93
CA VAL A 411 6.06 -15.24 19.96
C VAL A 411 6.45 -16.62 19.41
N VAL A 412 7.73 -16.92 19.50
CA VAL A 412 8.30 -18.21 19.11
C VAL A 412 8.73 -18.95 20.38
N THR A 413 8.46 -20.23 20.45
CA THR A 413 8.83 -21.07 21.58
C THR A 413 9.87 -22.11 21.18
N SER A 414 10.89 -22.32 22.01
CA SER A 414 11.99 -23.24 21.70
C SER A 414 11.57 -24.72 21.67
N ASN A 415 10.58 -25.10 22.48
CA ASN A 415 10.12 -26.48 22.61
C ASN A 415 8.60 -26.62 22.56
N GLY A 416 7.91 -25.66 21.88
CA GLY A 416 6.45 -25.63 21.83
C GLY A 416 5.82 -25.14 23.13
N THR A 417 4.50 -25.31 23.23
CA THR A 417 3.68 -24.80 24.35
C THR A 417 3.05 -25.93 25.17
N PHE A 418 3.44 -27.18 24.91
CA PHE A 418 2.90 -28.36 25.59
C PHE A 418 3.94 -29.02 26.49
N PHE A 419 3.54 -29.31 27.70
CA PHE A 419 4.29 -30.10 28.65
C PHE A 419 3.57 -31.42 28.89
N LYS A 420 4.35 -32.45 29.21
CA LYS A 420 3.83 -33.76 29.63
C LYS A 420 4.32 -34.07 31.05
N ASN A 421 3.37 -34.37 31.94
CA ASN A 421 3.68 -34.73 33.33
C ASN A 421 4.52 -33.65 34.04
N GLN A 422 4.29 -32.36 33.75
CA GLN A 422 5.00 -31.21 34.34
C GLN A 422 6.53 -31.26 34.14
N ARG A 423 7.01 -31.90 33.05
CA ARG A 423 8.44 -32.02 32.76
C ARG A 423 8.88 -31.14 31.62
N GLY A 424 10.17 -30.77 31.63
CA GLY A 424 10.81 -29.97 30.60
C GLY A 424 10.63 -28.44 30.80
N SER A 425 11.21 -27.71 29.90
CA SER A 425 11.10 -26.24 29.85
C SER A 425 11.04 -25.77 28.40
N THR A 426 10.49 -24.60 28.17
CA THR A 426 10.47 -23.91 26.88
C THR A 426 10.76 -22.44 27.11
N THR A 427 11.48 -21.82 26.17
CA THR A 427 11.70 -20.37 26.16
C THR A 427 10.81 -19.76 25.08
N ALA A 428 9.93 -18.85 25.49
CA ALA A 428 9.10 -18.05 24.60
C ALA A 428 9.82 -16.72 24.33
N THR A 429 10.12 -16.44 23.08
CA THR A 429 10.78 -15.19 22.64
C THR A 429 9.80 -14.35 21.85
N ALA A 430 9.61 -13.10 22.29
CA ALA A 430 8.74 -12.13 21.64
C ALA A 430 9.53 -11.24 20.69
N SER A 431 8.95 -10.94 19.55
CA SER A 431 9.43 -9.92 18.61
C SER A 431 8.27 -9.01 18.20
N LEU A 432 8.55 -7.70 18.06
CA LEU A 432 7.56 -6.71 17.64
C LEU A 432 7.82 -6.32 16.20
N ARG A 433 6.77 -6.36 15.40
CA ARG A 433 6.77 -5.84 14.03
C ARG A 433 5.74 -4.73 13.87
N LYS A 434 6.07 -3.77 13.04
CA LYS A 434 5.12 -2.80 12.49
C LYS A 434 5.03 -3.06 10.99
N GLY A 435 3.93 -3.68 10.55
CA GLY A 435 3.87 -4.30 9.24
C GLY A 435 4.94 -5.37 9.07
N THR A 436 5.82 -5.19 8.10
CA THR A 436 6.91 -6.13 7.78
C THR A 436 8.24 -5.80 8.46
N SER A 437 8.35 -4.63 9.11
CA SER A 437 9.61 -4.16 9.72
C SER A 437 9.68 -4.55 11.19
N ASP A 438 10.82 -5.10 11.60
CA ASP A 438 11.12 -5.35 13.01
C ASP A 438 11.30 -4.02 13.75
N VAL A 439 10.69 -3.94 14.93
CA VAL A 439 10.71 -2.73 15.76
C VAL A 439 11.40 -3.04 17.08
N ARG A 440 12.37 -2.21 17.47
CA ARG A 440 12.94 -2.29 18.81
C ARG A 440 11.91 -1.91 19.84
N ALA A 441 11.66 -2.80 20.79
CA ALA A 441 10.70 -2.63 21.85
C ALA A 441 11.28 -3.10 23.18
N SER A 442 10.75 -2.60 24.28
CA SER A 442 10.89 -3.23 25.58
C SER A 442 9.64 -4.09 25.84
N TYR A 443 9.81 -5.16 26.59
CA TYR A 443 8.76 -6.15 26.81
C TYR A 443 8.47 -6.32 28.30
N ALA A 444 7.23 -6.67 28.62
CA ALA A 444 6.84 -7.14 29.93
C ALA A 444 5.97 -8.39 29.81
N TRP A 445 6.41 -9.48 30.41
CA TRP A 445 5.63 -10.71 30.52
C TRP A 445 4.86 -10.71 31.82
N LYS A 446 3.58 -11.01 31.76
CA LYS A 446 2.68 -11.12 32.92
C LYS A 446 2.05 -12.50 32.99
N LYS A 447 1.90 -13.00 34.22
CA LYS A 447 1.00 -14.12 34.55
C LYS A 447 -0.14 -13.53 35.38
N GLY A 448 -1.32 -13.47 34.80
CA GLY A 448 -2.40 -12.65 35.35
C GLY A 448 -2.01 -11.14 35.39
N ASN A 449 -2.11 -10.51 36.55
CA ASN A 449 -1.72 -9.11 36.74
C ASN A 449 -0.26 -8.90 37.16
N THR A 450 0.48 -9.98 37.43
CA THR A 450 1.85 -9.89 37.97
C THR A 450 2.88 -9.95 36.82
N ILE A 451 3.81 -8.99 36.78
CA ILE A 451 4.97 -9.02 35.89
C ILE A 451 5.92 -10.12 36.36
N VAL A 452 6.23 -11.07 35.50
CA VAL A 452 7.14 -12.19 35.78
C VAL A 452 8.48 -12.06 35.08
N ASN A 453 8.55 -11.29 34.00
CA ASN A 453 9.80 -11.00 33.29
C ASN A 453 9.69 -9.67 32.52
N GLY A 454 10.81 -8.93 32.37
CA GLY A 454 10.92 -7.66 31.64
C GLY A 454 11.80 -7.74 30.40
N SER A 455 12.23 -8.94 29.96
CA SER A 455 13.03 -9.13 28.75
C SER A 455 12.16 -9.57 27.57
N ASP A 456 12.75 -9.67 26.38
CA ASP A 456 12.11 -10.21 25.18
C ASP A 456 11.77 -11.70 25.27
N SER A 457 12.39 -12.43 26.20
CA SER A 457 12.21 -13.87 26.35
C SER A 457 11.79 -14.27 27.78
N LEU A 458 10.95 -15.29 27.85
CA LEU A 458 10.45 -15.88 29.11
C LEU A 458 10.67 -17.39 29.06
N THR A 459 11.38 -17.93 30.03
CA THR A 459 11.48 -19.40 30.21
C THR A 459 10.34 -19.87 31.12
N VAL A 460 9.58 -20.83 30.65
CA VAL A 460 8.48 -21.49 31.37
C VAL A 460 8.86 -22.94 31.60
N ASN A 461 8.82 -23.38 32.86
CA ASN A 461 9.05 -24.78 33.22
C ASN A 461 7.72 -25.54 33.29
N GLY A 462 7.74 -26.79 32.88
CA GLY A 462 6.54 -27.65 32.96
C GLY A 462 5.97 -27.75 34.38
N SER A 463 6.81 -27.68 35.41
CA SER A 463 6.39 -27.65 36.82
C SER A 463 5.53 -26.44 37.22
N ASP A 464 5.63 -25.33 36.45
CA ASP A 464 4.89 -24.09 36.72
C ASP A 464 3.52 -24.08 36.01
N VAL A 465 3.23 -25.15 35.24
CA VAL A 465 1.99 -25.34 34.46
C VAL A 465 1.29 -26.60 34.96
N LEU A 466 0.28 -26.44 35.84
CA LEU A 466 -0.48 -27.57 36.37
C LEU A 466 -1.37 -28.19 35.28
N ASP A 467 -2.24 -27.40 34.69
CA ASP A 467 -3.10 -27.77 33.55
C ASP A 467 -2.89 -26.78 32.39
N THR A 468 -3.19 -25.51 32.62
CA THR A 468 -3.04 -24.44 31.66
C THR A 468 -2.50 -23.18 32.35
N SER A 469 -1.53 -22.53 31.74
CA SER A 469 -1.02 -21.24 32.21
C SER A 469 -0.95 -20.26 31.05
N VAL A 470 -1.56 -19.09 31.25
CA VAL A 470 -1.59 -18.01 30.28
C VAL A 470 -0.58 -16.94 30.67
N TYR A 471 0.29 -16.61 29.74
CA TYR A 471 1.24 -15.51 29.88
C TYR A 471 0.94 -14.44 28.83
N THR A 472 0.80 -13.20 29.26
CA THR A 472 0.63 -12.04 28.38
C THR A 472 1.99 -11.38 28.18
N VAL A 473 2.39 -11.16 26.95
CA VAL A 473 3.52 -10.29 26.62
C VAL A 473 3.00 -8.97 26.08
N ILE A 474 3.55 -7.89 26.62
CA ILE A 474 3.22 -6.51 26.23
C ILE A 474 4.49 -5.88 25.68
N ALA A 475 4.39 -5.26 24.52
CA ALA A 475 5.49 -4.51 23.92
C ALA A 475 5.28 -3.00 24.07
N TYR A 476 6.37 -2.32 24.42
CA TYR A 476 6.39 -0.87 24.61
C TYR A 476 7.41 -0.23 23.64
N VAL A 477 7.00 0.84 22.98
CA VAL A 477 7.86 1.71 22.17
C VAL A 477 7.82 3.10 22.78
N ASN A 478 8.98 3.67 23.06
CA ASN A 478 9.10 4.98 23.74
C ASN A 478 8.30 5.06 25.08
N GLY A 479 8.20 3.92 25.79
CA GLY A 479 7.49 3.85 27.07
C GLY A 479 5.96 3.72 26.97
N GLN A 480 5.39 3.72 25.77
CA GLN A 480 3.97 3.51 25.54
C GLN A 480 3.70 2.07 25.10
N GLU A 481 2.65 1.46 25.61
CA GLU A 481 2.17 0.16 25.16
C GLU A 481 1.64 0.29 23.72
N VAL A 482 2.21 -0.52 22.81
CA VAL A 482 1.82 -0.49 21.39
C VAL A 482 1.16 -1.77 20.92
N ALA A 483 1.45 -2.90 21.59
CA ALA A 483 0.83 -4.18 21.28
C ALA A 483 0.92 -5.12 22.48
N ARG A 484 0.01 -6.10 22.52
CA ARG A 484 0.06 -7.24 23.44
C ARG A 484 -0.40 -8.51 22.77
N THR A 485 0.15 -9.63 23.20
CA THR A 485 -0.32 -10.96 22.80
C THR A 485 -0.18 -11.92 23.94
N GLN A 486 -0.75 -13.11 23.81
CA GLN A 486 -0.67 -14.12 24.86
C GLN A 486 -0.18 -15.44 24.31
N VAL A 487 0.49 -16.15 25.19
CA VAL A 487 0.93 -17.53 24.98
C VAL A 487 0.30 -18.40 26.07
N VAL A 488 -0.33 -19.47 25.63
CA VAL A 488 -0.95 -20.46 26.50
C VAL A 488 -0.07 -21.69 26.55
N PHE A 489 0.37 -22.07 27.75
CA PHE A 489 1.08 -23.31 27.97
C PHE A 489 0.15 -24.32 28.63
N THR A 490 0.13 -25.53 28.11
CA THR A 490 -0.74 -26.61 28.61
C THR A 490 0.13 -27.78 29.06
N ASN A 491 -0.20 -28.35 30.21
CA ASN A 491 0.37 -29.60 30.66
C ASN A 491 -0.67 -30.72 30.56
N THR A 492 -0.27 -31.84 30.02
CA THR A 492 -1.08 -33.06 29.96
C THR A 492 -0.44 -34.14 30.81
N ASN A 493 -1.25 -34.79 31.65
CA ASN A 493 -0.79 -35.95 32.41
C ASN A 493 -1.04 -37.26 31.64
N ASP A 494 -0.30 -38.31 31.93
CA ASP A 494 -0.50 -39.62 31.30
C ASP A 494 -1.95 -40.08 31.44
N GLY A 495 -2.60 -40.36 30.30
CA GLY A 495 -3.95 -40.85 30.22
C GLY A 495 -4.97 -39.90 29.55
N ILE A 496 -4.63 -38.64 29.37
CA ILE A 496 -5.54 -37.68 28.70
C ILE A 496 -4.76 -36.96 27.59
N SER A 497 -5.19 -37.12 26.34
CA SER A 497 -4.62 -36.43 25.18
C SER A 497 -5.57 -35.35 24.67
N VAL A 498 -5.01 -34.26 24.13
CA VAL A 498 -5.78 -33.26 23.40
C VAL A 498 -6.24 -33.86 22.07
N VAL A 499 -7.53 -33.85 21.83
CA VAL A 499 -8.14 -34.28 20.57
C VAL A 499 -8.20 -33.11 19.60
N ASN A 500 -8.58 -31.92 20.10
CA ASN A 500 -8.70 -30.72 19.29
C ASN A 500 -8.65 -29.46 20.17
N THR A 501 -8.08 -28.37 19.62
CA THR A 501 -8.20 -27.02 20.20
C THR A 501 -8.74 -26.08 19.14
N VAL A 502 -9.86 -25.43 19.45
CA VAL A 502 -10.52 -24.48 18.56
C VAL A 502 -10.44 -23.09 19.16
N ARG A 503 -9.91 -22.15 18.42
CA ARG A 503 -9.84 -20.73 18.80
C ARG A 503 -11.12 -19.99 18.41
N TYR A 504 -11.60 -19.19 19.34
CA TYR A 504 -12.75 -18.31 19.16
C TYR A 504 -12.31 -16.84 19.21
N TYR A 505 -12.96 -15.99 18.44
CA TYR A 505 -12.70 -14.56 18.29
C TYR A 505 -13.96 -13.77 18.60
N LEU A 506 -13.81 -12.61 19.26
CA LEU A 506 -14.89 -11.68 19.53
C LEU A 506 -14.42 -10.25 19.37
N LEU A 507 -15.11 -9.46 18.55
CA LEU A 507 -14.96 -8.01 18.45
C LEU A 507 -15.93 -7.33 19.43
N THR A 508 -15.42 -6.40 20.24
CA THR A 508 -16.25 -5.68 21.22
C THR A 508 -15.60 -4.34 21.60
N ASN A 509 -16.38 -3.46 22.22
CA ASN A 509 -15.90 -2.22 22.81
C ASN A 509 -15.60 -2.35 24.31
N GLU A 510 -15.84 -3.52 24.91
CA GLU A 510 -15.61 -3.77 26.31
C GLU A 510 -14.18 -4.26 26.57
N SER A 511 -13.49 -3.60 27.50
CA SER A 511 -12.11 -3.95 27.91
C SER A 511 -12.05 -4.97 29.06
N THR A 512 -13.19 -5.27 29.69
CA THR A 512 -13.30 -6.19 30.83
C THR A 512 -14.66 -6.91 30.81
N GLY A 513 -14.82 -7.94 31.63
CA GLY A 513 -16.11 -8.64 31.79
C GLY A 513 -16.44 -9.65 30.71
N ILE A 514 -15.56 -9.86 29.73
CA ILE A 514 -15.75 -10.85 28.68
C ILE A 514 -15.45 -12.25 29.22
N THR A 515 -16.40 -13.15 29.00
CA THR A 515 -16.29 -14.55 29.38
C THR A 515 -16.50 -15.45 28.16
N THR A 516 -16.26 -16.74 28.29
CA THR A 516 -16.55 -17.72 27.22
C THR A 516 -18.03 -17.82 26.86
N ASP A 517 -18.93 -17.34 27.73
CA ASP A 517 -20.38 -17.35 27.53
C ASP A 517 -20.90 -16.03 26.93
N THR A 518 -20.04 -15.06 26.69
CA THR A 518 -20.42 -13.79 26.02
C THR A 518 -20.92 -14.10 24.61
N ILE A 519 -22.05 -13.48 24.23
CA ILE A 519 -22.63 -13.69 22.90
C ILE A 519 -21.75 -13.03 21.82
N GLY A 520 -21.56 -13.69 20.70
CA GLY A 520 -20.86 -13.15 19.54
C GLY A 520 -19.51 -13.80 19.23
N TRP A 521 -19.08 -14.77 20.01
CA TRP A 521 -17.89 -15.56 19.69
C TRP A 521 -18.02 -16.30 18.35
N THR A 522 -16.99 -16.24 17.51
CA THR A 522 -16.91 -16.95 16.23
C THR A 522 -15.57 -17.69 16.11
N THR A 523 -15.56 -18.78 15.36
CA THR A 523 -14.32 -19.51 15.02
C THR A 523 -13.62 -18.93 13.80
N VAL A 524 -14.25 -18.00 13.10
CA VAL A 524 -13.63 -17.27 11.98
C VAL A 524 -12.76 -16.17 12.54
N GLN A 525 -11.50 -16.13 12.13
CA GLN A 525 -10.57 -15.09 12.55
C GLN A 525 -11.14 -13.70 12.22
N GLN A 526 -11.14 -12.84 13.23
CA GLN A 526 -11.65 -11.47 13.13
C GLN A 526 -10.49 -10.48 13.08
N VAL A 527 -10.71 -9.34 12.45
CA VAL A 527 -9.77 -8.22 12.42
C VAL A 527 -10.47 -7.01 13.03
N LEU A 528 -9.73 -6.20 13.82
CA LEU A 528 -10.26 -4.96 14.39
C LEU A 528 -10.68 -4.01 13.27
N THR A 529 -11.98 -3.73 13.22
CA THR A 529 -12.58 -2.71 12.35
C THR A 529 -12.76 -1.40 13.12
N GLY A 530 -13.01 -0.30 12.41
CA GLY A 530 -13.21 1.01 13.04
C GLY A 530 -14.34 1.10 14.08
N GLU A 531 -15.22 0.11 14.10
CA GLU A 531 -16.41 0.04 14.96
C GLU A 531 -16.11 -0.53 16.36
N TYR A 532 -15.07 -1.39 16.47
CA TYR A 532 -14.72 -2.06 17.72
C TYR A 532 -13.34 -1.64 18.23
N THR A 533 -13.22 -1.59 19.55
CA THR A 533 -11.98 -1.16 20.24
C THR A 533 -11.09 -2.35 20.58
N TYR A 534 -11.66 -3.53 20.81
CA TYR A 534 -10.93 -4.70 21.29
C TYR A 534 -11.26 -5.94 20.47
N LEU A 535 -10.23 -6.75 20.20
CA LEU A 535 -10.37 -8.11 19.70
C LEU A 535 -9.95 -9.08 20.79
N TRP A 536 -10.88 -9.92 21.20
CA TRP A 536 -10.69 -10.96 22.20
C TRP A 536 -10.59 -12.33 21.57
N ILE A 537 -9.86 -13.24 22.23
CA ILE A 537 -9.84 -14.66 21.90
C ILE A 537 -9.98 -15.52 23.14
N TYR A 538 -10.42 -16.76 22.96
CA TYR A 538 -10.18 -17.88 23.86
C TYR A 538 -10.02 -19.18 23.08
N ASP A 539 -9.36 -20.19 23.68
CA ASP A 539 -9.16 -21.50 23.12
C ASP A 539 -10.01 -22.53 23.86
N LYS A 540 -10.79 -23.31 23.09
CA LYS A 540 -11.58 -24.43 23.55
C LYS A 540 -10.84 -25.73 23.24
N THR A 541 -10.31 -26.39 24.27
CA THR A 541 -9.56 -27.64 24.14
C THR A 541 -10.43 -28.83 24.53
N THR A 542 -10.55 -29.79 23.65
CA THR A 542 -11.24 -31.07 23.87
C THR A 542 -10.21 -32.16 24.07
N TYR A 543 -10.34 -32.93 25.13
CA TYR A 543 -9.46 -34.02 25.50
C TYR A 543 -10.03 -35.39 25.15
N SER A 544 -9.18 -36.41 25.07
CA SER A 544 -9.57 -37.78 24.69
C SER A 544 -10.54 -38.44 25.65
N ASN A 545 -10.67 -37.95 26.87
CA ASN A 545 -11.68 -38.38 27.84
C ASN A 545 -13.04 -37.67 27.68
N GLY A 546 -13.21 -36.85 26.64
CA GLY A 546 -14.41 -36.05 26.40
C GLY A 546 -14.52 -34.77 27.22
N SER A 547 -13.56 -34.50 28.13
CA SER A 547 -13.57 -33.23 28.86
C SER A 547 -13.22 -32.06 27.92
N VAL A 548 -13.83 -30.91 28.18
CA VAL A 548 -13.60 -29.69 27.44
C VAL A 548 -13.12 -28.62 28.42
N VAL A 549 -12.02 -27.97 28.09
CA VAL A 549 -11.47 -26.85 28.86
C VAL A 549 -11.43 -25.62 27.95
N ASN A 550 -12.00 -24.53 28.42
CA ASN A 550 -11.90 -23.23 27.78
C ASN A 550 -10.79 -22.43 28.48
N SER A 551 -9.93 -21.77 27.71
CA SER A 551 -9.03 -20.78 28.27
C SER A 551 -9.84 -19.54 28.71
N THR A 552 -9.28 -18.75 29.61
CA THR A 552 -9.86 -17.44 29.92
C THR A 552 -9.81 -16.53 28.69
N PRO A 553 -10.89 -15.81 28.34
CA PRO A 553 -10.87 -14.84 27.24
C PRO A 553 -9.85 -13.73 27.46
N ILE A 554 -9.24 -13.28 26.36
CA ILE A 554 -8.10 -12.38 26.41
C ILE A 554 -8.10 -11.43 25.22
N ILE A 555 -7.62 -10.20 25.44
CA ILE A 555 -7.44 -9.20 24.38
C ILE A 555 -6.16 -9.49 23.64
N ILE A 556 -6.25 -9.64 22.31
CA ILE A 556 -5.08 -9.82 21.43
C ILE A 556 -4.81 -8.61 20.56
N ALA A 557 -5.78 -7.71 20.41
CA ALA A 557 -5.58 -6.44 19.72
C ALA A 557 -6.47 -5.35 20.34
N GLN A 558 -5.95 -4.15 20.37
CA GLN A 558 -6.62 -2.95 20.85
C GLN A 558 -6.36 -1.79 19.90
N LYS A 559 -7.40 -1.03 19.58
CA LYS A 559 -7.28 0.20 18.82
C LYS A 559 -6.54 1.26 19.66
N THR A 560 -5.47 1.83 19.11
CA THR A 560 -4.81 2.98 19.74
C THR A 560 -5.73 4.19 19.61
N ILE A 561 -6.14 4.76 20.74
CA ILE A 561 -6.83 6.05 20.75
C ILE A 561 -5.72 7.08 20.88
N ASP A 562 -5.41 7.79 19.81
CA ASP A 562 -4.59 8.99 19.91
C ASP A 562 -5.37 9.98 20.79
N LYS A 563 -4.86 10.24 21.97
CA LYS A 563 -5.34 11.37 22.77
C LYS A 563 -4.74 12.63 22.14
N GLU A 564 -5.62 13.45 21.56
CA GLU A 564 -5.31 14.85 21.28
C GLU A 564 -4.82 15.59 22.54
#